data_e9507db26cd315c217739be271300aa0
#
_entry.id   e9507db26cd315c217739be271300aa0
#
_cell.length_a   1.000
_cell.length_b   1.000
_cell.length_c   1.000
_cell.angle_alpha   90.00
_cell.angle_beta   90.00
_cell.angle_gamma   90.00
#
_symmetry.space_group_name_H-M   'P 1'
#
loop_
_entity.id
_entity.type
_entity.pdbx_description
1 polymer ?
#
loop_
_entity_poly.entity_id
_entity_poly.type
_entity_poly.pdbx_seq_one_letter_code
_entity_poly.pdbx_strand_id
1 'polypeptide(L)'
;MKEDLKKKLDFIMELDKIKNITRQTYIGDGSRKENDAEHSWHLALMCFVLAEYSNEPIDVLKTMKMVLMHDVIEIDAGDTYAYDAEGNKTKRERELRAAERIYAILPDEQAKEYRALWDEFEAMETPEAKFANVLDKLQPLLLNDATNGIAWEEHGIKVSQVLKRNARVHEGSEELWEYARALIQRNVDEGHLIDG
;
A
#
# COMPACT_ATOMS: atom_id res chain seq x y z
N MET A 1 0.31 -25.38 23.15
CA MET A 1 -1.00 -25.02 22.53
C MET A 1 -1.63 -23.77 23.13
N LYS A 2 -1.74 -23.65 24.48
CA LYS A 2 -2.29 -22.43 25.08
C LYS A 2 -1.43 -21.17 24.86
N GLU A 3 -0.11 -21.30 24.84
CA GLU A 3 0.83 -20.20 24.64
C GLU A 3 0.76 -19.68 23.18
N ASP A 4 0.74 -20.57 22.19
CA ASP A 4 0.61 -20.17 20.78
C ASP A 4 -0.72 -19.47 20.51
N LEU A 5 -1.82 -19.96 21.11
CA LEU A 5 -3.10 -19.27 20.99
C LEU A 5 -3.03 -17.85 21.57
N LYS A 6 -2.38 -17.71 22.73
CA LYS A 6 -2.19 -16.39 23.32
C LYS A 6 -1.41 -15.45 22.41
N LYS A 7 -0.27 -15.88 21.85
CA LYS A 7 0.53 -15.11 20.91
C LYS A 7 -0.29 -14.65 19.71
N LYS A 8 -1.12 -15.55 19.13
CA LYS A 8 -2.00 -15.22 17.98
C LYS A 8 -3.05 -14.17 18.35
N LEU A 9 -3.66 -14.29 19.52
CA LEU A 9 -4.63 -13.29 20.00
C LEU A 9 -3.97 -11.96 20.32
N ASP A 10 -2.77 -11.96 20.93
CA ASP A 10 -1.98 -10.75 21.16
C ASP A 10 -1.65 -10.05 19.84
N PHE A 11 -1.27 -10.81 18.80
CA PHE A 11 -1.03 -10.27 17.46
C PHE A 11 -2.30 -9.68 16.83
N ILE A 12 -3.46 -10.35 16.95
CA ILE A 12 -4.74 -9.80 16.46
C ILE A 12 -5.06 -8.47 17.15
N MET A 13 -4.80 -8.36 18.45
CA MET A 13 -5.00 -7.10 19.19
C MET A 13 -3.97 -6.04 18.81
N GLU A 14 -2.74 -6.43 18.46
CA GLU A 14 -1.74 -5.50 17.92
C GLU A 14 -2.20 -4.92 16.59
N LEU A 15 -2.77 -5.75 15.71
CA LEU A 15 -3.30 -5.31 14.41
C LEU A 15 -4.41 -4.26 14.53
N ASP A 16 -5.16 -4.22 15.63
CA ASP A 16 -6.20 -3.21 15.86
C ASP A 16 -5.64 -1.77 15.83
N LYS A 17 -4.36 -1.61 16.18
CA LYS A 17 -3.70 -0.29 16.21
C LYS A 17 -3.54 0.34 14.83
N ILE A 18 -3.54 -0.46 13.75
CA ILE A 18 -3.41 0.04 12.36
C ILE A 18 -4.52 1.03 12.01
N LYS A 19 -5.67 0.93 12.65
CA LYS A 19 -6.81 1.86 12.50
C LYS A 19 -6.48 3.31 12.91
N ASN A 20 -5.42 3.50 13.70
CA ASN A 20 -4.99 4.82 14.16
C ASN A 20 -3.92 5.44 13.25
N ILE A 21 -3.43 4.71 12.26
CA ILE A 21 -2.45 5.22 11.29
C ILE A 21 -3.22 5.90 10.16
N THR A 22 -3.03 7.20 10.02
CA THR A 22 -3.76 8.03 9.05
C THR A 22 -2.87 8.35 7.88
N ARG A 23 -3.35 8.05 6.69
CA ARG A 23 -2.70 8.32 5.39
C ARG A 23 -2.93 9.78 4.97
N GLN A 24 -2.17 10.25 3.97
CA GLN A 24 -2.41 11.58 3.40
C GLN A 24 -3.54 11.58 2.36
N THR A 25 -3.91 10.44 1.82
CA THR A 25 -4.99 10.27 0.85
C THR A 25 -6.36 10.37 1.53
N TYR A 26 -7.30 11.05 0.89
CA TYR A 26 -8.70 11.14 1.34
C TYR A 26 -9.51 9.94 0.87
N ILE A 27 -10.55 9.56 1.61
CA ILE A 27 -11.57 8.62 1.12
C ILE A 27 -12.35 9.25 -0.04
N GLY A 28 -13.01 8.44 -0.89
CA GLY A 28 -13.55 8.86 -2.18
C GLY A 28 -14.61 9.98 -2.15
N ASP A 29 -15.23 10.27 -1.01
CA ASP A 29 -16.14 11.41 -0.84
C ASP A 29 -15.44 12.69 -0.33
N GLY A 30 -14.12 12.64 -0.07
CA GLY A 30 -13.32 13.76 0.40
C GLY A 30 -13.58 14.21 1.84
N SER A 31 -14.41 13.48 2.60
CA SER A 31 -14.85 13.92 3.93
C SER A 31 -13.78 13.82 5.01
N ARG A 32 -12.82 12.91 4.84
CA ARG A 32 -11.69 12.70 5.77
C ARG A 32 -10.57 11.93 5.10
N LYS A 33 -9.41 11.93 5.73
CA LYS A 33 -8.30 11.07 5.34
C LYS A 33 -8.61 9.59 5.64
N GLU A 34 -8.09 8.71 4.81
CA GLU A 34 -8.13 7.25 4.95
C GLU A 34 -7.18 6.80 6.06
N ASN A 35 -7.44 5.65 6.69
CA ASN A 35 -6.47 4.95 7.52
C ASN A 35 -5.96 3.67 6.85
N ASP A 36 -4.84 3.11 7.34
CA ASP A 36 -4.20 1.94 6.72
C ASP A 36 -5.05 0.66 6.78
N ALA A 37 -5.95 0.53 7.75
CA ALA A 37 -6.87 -0.62 7.78
C ALA A 37 -7.88 -0.55 6.62
N GLU A 38 -8.39 0.65 6.32
CA GLU A 38 -9.30 0.88 5.20
C GLU A 38 -8.59 0.70 3.86
N HIS A 39 -7.37 1.22 3.74
CA HIS A 39 -6.49 1.02 2.59
C HIS A 39 -6.26 -0.48 2.32
N SER A 40 -5.73 -1.21 3.29
CA SER A 40 -5.42 -2.64 3.14
C SER A 40 -6.66 -3.48 2.82
N TRP A 41 -7.82 -3.17 3.44
CA TRP A 41 -9.10 -3.79 3.12
C TRP A 41 -9.50 -3.53 1.66
N HIS A 42 -9.37 -2.29 1.19
CA HIS A 42 -9.70 -1.90 -0.20
C HIS A 42 -8.79 -2.62 -1.19
N LEU A 43 -7.48 -2.68 -0.92
CA LEU A 43 -6.52 -3.45 -1.73
C LEU A 43 -6.89 -4.94 -1.81
N ALA A 44 -7.33 -5.55 -0.69
CA ALA A 44 -7.72 -6.95 -0.68
C ALA A 44 -8.94 -7.21 -1.59
N LEU A 45 -9.91 -6.28 -1.64
CA LEU A 45 -11.02 -6.35 -2.59
C LEU A 45 -10.55 -6.17 -4.03
N MET A 46 -9.69 -5.18 -4.29
CA MET A 46 -9.11 -4.96 -5.62
C MET A 46 -8.35 -6.19 -6.12
N CYS A 47 -7.72 -6.95 -5.22
CA CYS A 47 -6.92 -8.11 -5.54
C CYS A 47 -7.70 -9.16 -6.34
N PHE A 48 -8.91 -9.55 -5.88
CA PHE A 48 -9.70 -10.55 -6.60
C PHE A 48 -10.61 -9.95 -7.67
N VAL A 49 -10.95 -8.66 -7.60
CA VAL A 49 -11.73 -7.98 -8.64
C VAL A 49 -10.88 -7.72 -9.88
N LEU A 50 -9.59 -7.43 -9.70
CA LEU A 50 -8.67 -7.03 -10.77
C LEU A 50 -7.61 -8.09 -11.11
N ALA A 51 -7.69 -9.30 -10.54
CA ALA A 51 -6.68 -10.36 -10.73
C ALA A 51 -6.41 -10.70 -12.20
N GLU A 52 -7.43 -10.63 -13.05
CA GLU A 52 -7.34 -10.90 -14.48
C GLU A 52 -6.43 -9.93 -15.25
N TYR A 53 -6.17 -8.74 -14.68
CA TYR A 53 -5.28 -7.73 -15.26
C TYR A 53 -3.82 -7.88 -14.86
N SER A 54 -3.46 -8.89 -14.07
CA SER A 54 -2.04 -9.19 -13.81
C SER A 54 -1.34 -9.65 -15.08
N ASN A 55 -0.12 -9.15 -15.33
CA ASN A 55 0.68 -9.56 -16.50
C ASN A 55 0.99 -11.07 -16.51
N GLU A 56 1.11 -11.68 -15.34
CA GLU A 56 1.41 -13.09 -15.16
C GLU A 56 0.37 -13.73 -14.23
N PRO A 57 0.14 -15.07 -14.31
CA PRO A 57 -0.74 -15.76 -13.37
C PRO A 57 -0.26 -15.57 -11.92
N ILE A 58 -1.18 -15.25 -11.01
CA ILE A 58 -0.90 -15.03 -9.59
C ILE A 58 -1.71 -15.95 -8.69
N ASP A 59 -1.18 -16.27 -7.51
CA ASP A 59 -1.99 -16.79 -6.40
C ASP A 59 -2.72 -15.63 -5.72
N VAL A 60 -4.01 -15.50 -6.02
CA VAL A 60 -4.87 -14.43 -5.50
C VAL A 60 -4.91 -14.44 -3.97
N LEU A 61 -4.97 -15.62 -3.33
CA LEU A 61 -4.99 -15.70 -1.86
C LEU A 61 -3.67 -15.22 -1.25
N LYS A 62 -2.53 -15.59 -1.84
CA LYS A 62 -1.21 -15.11 -1.43
C LYS A 62 -1.11 -13.59 -1.59
N THR A 63 -1.55 -13.07 -2.74
CA THR A 63 -1.55 -11.62 -3.02
C THR A 63 -2.45 -10.86 -2.03
N MET A 64 -3.65 -11.40 -1.71
CA MET A 64 -4.52 -10.82 -0.67
C MET A 64 -3.87 -10.79 0.70
N LYS A 65 -3.20 -11.88 1.11
CA LYS A 65 -2.44 -11.89 2.38
C LYS A 65 -1.35 -10.83 2.36
N MET A 66 -0.66 -10.68 1.24
CA MET A 66 0.41 -9.70 1.06
C MET A 66 -0.09 -8.27 1.25
N VAL A 67 -1.15 -7.88 0.57
CA VAL A 67 -1.70 -6.51 0.69
C VAL A 67 -2.38 -6.24 2.04
N LEU A 68 -2.87 -7.27 2.75
CA LEU A 68 -3.38 -7.11 4.11
C LEU A 68 -2.26 -6.95 5.15
N MET A 69 -1.06 -7.42 4.85
CA MET A 69 0.06 -7.45 5.80
C MET A 69 1.13 -6.40 5.51
N HIS A 70 1.12 -5.75 4.32
CA HIS A 70 2.24 -4.89 3.89
C HIS A 70 2.43 -3.66 4.79
N ASP A 71 1.34 -2.99 5.19
CA ASP A 71 1.37 -1.78 6.02
C ASP A 71 1.25 -2.05 7.54
N VAL A 72 1.15 -3.33 7.97
CA VAL A 72 1.06 -3.67 9.41
C VAL A 72 2.27 -3.13 10.19
N ILE A 73 3.41 -3.03 9.56
CA ILE A 73 4.64 -2.49 10.15
C ILE A 73 4.53 -1.00 10.47
N GLU A 74 3.59 -0.30 9.87
CA GLU A 74 3.37 1.13 10.09
C GLU A 74 2.79 1.44 11.47
N ILE A 75 2.28 0.44 12.20
CA ILE A 75 1.92 0.55 13.62
C ILE A 75 3.08 1.16 14.44
N ASP A 76 4.33 0.82 14.12
CA ASP A 76 5.53 1.35 14.78
C ASP A 76 6.29 2.33 13.89
N ALA A 77 6.36 2.07 12.60
CA ALA A 77 7.10 2.90 11.65
C ALA A 77 6.40 4.23 11.34
N GLY A 78 5.05 4.23 11.40
CA GLY A 78 4.21 5.32 10.92
C GLY A 78 4.10 5.37 9.40
N ASP A 79 2.96 5.77 8.86
CA ASP A 79 2.81 6.04 7.43
C ASP A 79 3.75 7.19 7.03
N THR A 80 4.64 6.91 6.10
CA THR A 80 5.53 7.93 5.52
C THR A 80 4.97 8.37 4.19
N TYR A 81 4.52 9.62 4.12
CA TYR A 81 4.00 10.16 2.87
C TYR A 81 4.99 9.94 1.73
N ALA A 82 4.50 9.39 0.64
CA ALA A 82 5.34 8.93 -0.46
C ALA A 82 6.24 10.04 -1.06
N TYR A 83 5.81 11.28 -0.96
CA TYR A 83 6.51 12.45 -1.49
C TYR A 83 7.31 13.22 -0.42
N ASP A 84 7.34 12.76 0.82
CA ASP A 84 8.16 13.33 1.89
C ASP A 84 9.61 12.85 1.76
N ALA A 85 10.48 13.69 1.19
CA ALA A 85 11.89 13.38 0.96
C ALA A 85 12.68 13.18 2.26
N GLU A 86 12.34 13.88 3.34
CA GLU A 86 13.04 13.75 4.63
C GLU A 86 12.60 12.49 5.37
N GLY A 87 11.30 12.25 5.46
CA GLY A 87 10.74 11.03 6.07
C GLY A 87 11.24 9.74 5.41
N ASN A 88 11.40 9.78 4.08
CA ASN A 88 11.91 8.64 3.31
C ASN A 88 13.37 8.27 3.59
N LYS A 89 14.21 9.17 4.14
CA LYS A 89 15.62 8.86 4.47
C LYS A 89 15.77 7.80 5.55
N THR A 90 14.85 7.74 6.50
CA THR A 90 14.87 6.79 7.62
C THR A 90 13.79 5.72 7.52
N LYS A 91 12.95 5.78 6.49
CA LYS A 91 11.80 4.89 6.30
C LYS A 91 12.22 3.42 6.41
N ARG A 92 13.16 2.98 5.61
CA ARG A 92 13.59 1.57 5.57
C ARG A 92 14.09 1.05 6.91
N GLU A 93 14.85 1.85 7.66
CA GLU A 93 15.36 1.45 8.97
C GLU A 93 14.23 1.33 10.01
N ARG A 94 13.25 2.23 9.98
CA ARG A 94 12.07 2.19 10.86
C ARG A 94 11.21 0.96 10.55
N GLU A 95 10.95 0.69 9.27
CA GLU A 95 10.18 -0.45 8.81
C GLU A 95 10.81 -1.80 9.19
N LEU A 96 12.13 -1.94 9.01
CA LEU A 96 12.84 -3.16 9.40
C LEU A 96 12.72 -3.43 10.91
N ARG A 97 12.89 -2.42 11.75
CA ARG A 97 12.72 -2.54 13.21
C ARG A 97 11.28 -2.88 13.58
N ALA A 98 10.32 -2.24 12.92
CA ALA A 98 8.89 -2.52 13.12
C ALA A 98 8.54 -3.96 12.75
N ALA A 99 9.01 -4.43 11.60
CA ALA A 99 8.80 -5.80 11.13
C ALA A 99 9.39 -6.84 12.12
N GLU A 100 10.60 -6.60 12.62
CA GLU A 100 11.22 -7.46 13.65
C GLU A 100 10.35 -7.57 14.89
N ARG A 101 9.84 -6.46 15.41
CA ARG A 101 9.01 -6.46 16.61
C ARG A 101 7.62 -7.06 16.39
N ILE A 102 6.93 -6.62 15.36
CA ILE A 102 5.51 -6.94 15.16
C ILE A 102 5.33 -8.42 14.81
N TYR A 103 6.10 -8.93 13.85
CA TYR A 103 5.98 -10.34 13.48
C TYR A 103 6.47 -11.29 14.56
N ALA A 104 7.40 -10.89 15.44
CA ALA A 104 7.85 -11.69 16.58
C ALA A 104 6.77 -11.90 17.66
N ILE A 105 5.64 -11.22 17.60
CA ILE A 105 4.50 -11.48 18.50
C ILE A 105 3.89 -12.86 18.19
N LEU A 106 3.94 -13.31 16.94
CA LEU A 106 3.40 -14.60 16.50
C LEU A 106 4.27 -15.79 16.94
N PRO A 107 3.72 -17.01 16.94
CA PRO A 107 4.55 -18.22 17.01
C PRO A 107 5.56 -18.26 15.85
N ASP A 108 6.75 -18.83 16.11
CA ASP A 108 7.92 -18.74 15.24
C ASP A 108 7.66 -19.08 13.77
N GLU A 109 6.86 -20.10 13.47
CA GLU A 109 6.56 -20.50 12.09
C GLU A 109 5.70 -19.45 11.35
N GLN A 110 4.68 -18.90 12.02
CA GLN A 110 3.86 -17.83 11.43
C GLN A 110 4.62 -16.50 11.37
N ALA A 111 5.47 -16.23 12.35
CA ALA A 111 6.36 -15.06 12.32
C ALA A 111 7.25 -15.06 11.09
N LYS A 112 7.86 -16.22 10.76
CA LYS A 112 8.67 -16.40 9.56
C LYS A 112 7.84 -16.27 8.28
N GLU A 113 6.64 -16.90 8.24
CA GLU A 113 5.74 -16.83 7.07
C GLU A 113 5.37 -15.39 6.74
N TYR A 114 4.88 -14.63 7.73
CA TYR A 114 4.43 -13.27 7.48
C TYR A 114 5.58 -12.28 7.26
N ARG A 115 6.72 -12.51 7.92
CA ARG A 115 7.93 -11.72 7.62
C ARG A 115 8.40 -11.97 6.19
N ALA A 116 8.43 -13.23 5.72
CA ALA A 116 8.80 -13.54 4.35
C ALA A 116 7.84 -12.94 3.32
N LEU A 117 6.54 -12.92 3.63
CA LEU A 117 5.52 -12.32 2.78
C LEU A 117 5.71 -10.79 2.63
N TRP A 118 6.06 -10.12 3.72
CA TRP A 118 6.40 -8.71 3.71
C TRP A 118 7.71 -8.42 2.96
N ASP A 119 8.75 -9.22 3.20
CA ASP A 119 10.02 -9.10 2.48
C ASP A 119 9.83 -9.32 0.96
N GLU A 120 8.93 -10.24 0.56
CA GLU A 120 8.58 -10.49 -0.84
C GLU A 120 7.85 -9.29 -1.46
N PHE A 121 6.89 -8.68 -0.74
CA PHE A 121 6.21 -7.46 -1.18
C PHE A 121 7.20 -6.33 -1.46
N GLU A 122 8.13 -6.12 -0.54
CA GLU A 122 9.16 -5.07 -0.66
C GLU A 122 10.14 -5.33 -1.82
N ALA A 123 10.47 -6.59 -2.10
CA ALA A 123 11.39 -6.96 -3.18
C ALA A 123 10.79 -6.70 -4.57
N MET A 124 9.46 -6.81 -4.74
CA MET A 124 8.76 -6.66 -6.04
C MET A 124 9.33 -7.57 -7.14
N GLU A 125 9.70 -8.81 -6.81
CA GLU A 125 10.32 -9.74 -7.79
C GLU A 125 9.32 -10.76 -8.32
N THR A 126 8.42 -11.28 -7.47
CA THR A 126 7.41 -12.27 -7.88
C THR A 126 6.19 -11.62 -8.54
N PRO A 127 5.44 -12.36 -9.38
CA PRO A 127 4.20 -11.85 -9.97
C PRO A 127 3.22 -11.30 -8.94
N GLU A 128 3.04 -12.01 -7.81
CA GLU A 128 2.17 -11.58 -6.72
C GLU A 128 2.63 -10.27 -6.10
N ALA A 129 3.93 -10.13 -5.82
CA ALA A 129 4.50 -8.91 -5.24
C ALA A 129 4.41 -7.72 -6.20
N LYS A 130 4.67 -7.93 -7.49
CA LYS A 130 4.49 -6.90 -8.51
C LYS A 130 3.05 -6.44 -8.59
N PHE A 131 2.09 -7.39 -8.65
CA PHE A 131 0.67 -7.07 -8.73
C PHE A 131 0.15 -6.41 -7.44
N ALA A 132 0.56 -6.89 -6.26
CA ALA A 132 0.25 -6.24 -4.99
C ALA A 132 0.71 -4.76 -4.97
N ASN A 133 1.92 -4.48 -5.46
CA ASN A 133 2.45 -3.13 -5.59
C ASN A 133 1.71 -2.29 -6.64
N VAL A 134 1.16 -2.90 -7.71
CA VAL A 134 0.26 -2.19 -8.64
C VAL A 134 -0.96 -1.68 -7.89
N LEU A 135 -1.60 -2.54 -7.09
CA LEU A 135 -2.81 -2.19 -6.35
C LEU A 135 -2.54 -1.10 -5.31
N ASP A 136 -1.45 -1.23 -4.54
CA ASP A 136 -1.01 -0.21 -3.56
C ASP A 136 -0.82 1.17 -4.18
N LYS A 137 -0.33 1.24 -5.40
CA LYS A 137 -0.12 2.50 -6.11
C LYS A 137 -1.36 2.99 -6.84
N LEU A 138 -2.17 2.10 -7.38
CA LEU A 138 -3.39 2.44 -8.13
C LEU A 138 -4.49 2.99 -7.20
N GLN A 139 -4.68 2.39 -6.03
CA GLN A 139 -5.76 2.78 -5.10
C GLN A 139 -5.68 4.27 -4.71
N PRO A 140 -4.52 4.83 -4.28
CA PRO A 140 -4.43 6.26 -4.00
C PRO A 140 -4.63 7.15 -5.23
N LEU A 141 -4.29 6.69 -6.44
CA LEU A 141 -4.59 7.43 -7.67
C LEU A 141 -6.10 7.54 -7.91
N LEU A 142 -6.83 6.42 -7.73
CA LEU A 142 -8.30 6.40 -7.85
C LEU A 142 -8.97 7.32 -6.84
N LEU A 143 -8.48 7.36 -5.59
CA LEU A 143 -9.04 8.23 -4.55
C LEU A 143 -8.70 9.71 -4.81
N ASN A 144 -7.49 10.02 -5.28
CA ASN A 144 -7.14 11.39 -5.66
C ASN A 144 -7.98 11.87 -6.84
N ASP A 145 -8.22 11.03 -7.83
CA ASP A 145 -9.11 11.34 -8.96
C ASP A 145 -10.55 11.59 -8.46
N ALA A 146 -11.09 10.70 -7.63
CA ALA A 146 -12.45 10.83 -7.08
C ALA A 146 -12.65 12.11 -6.23
N THR A 147 -11.57 12.64 -5.65
CA THR A 147 -11.59 13.84 -4.80
C THR A 147 -11.07 15.09 -5.52
N ASN A 148 -10.95 15.07 -6.85
CA ASN A 148 -10.40 16.18 -7.64
C ASN A 148 -9.02 16.65 -7.15
N GLY A 149 -8.17 15.72 -6.72
CA GLY A 149 -6.79 15.98 -6.35
C GLY A 149 -6.57 16.68 -5.00
N ILE A 150 -7.53 16.65 -4.06
CA ILE A 150 -7.40 17.36 -2.76
C ILE A 150 -6.03 17.15 -2.12
N ALA A 151 -5.58 15.90 -1.99
CA ALA A 151 -4.28 15.61 -1.35
C ALA A 151 -3.09 16.07 -2.20
N TRP A 152 -3.20 16.06 -3.52
CA TRP A 152 -2.16 16.60 -4.40
C TRP A 152 -2.05 18.11 -4.28
N GLU A 153 -3.18 18.83 -4.22
CA GLU A 153 -3.21 20.28 -4.03
C GLU A 153 -2.64 20.68 -2.67
N GLU A 154 -3.10 20.04 -1.58
CA GLU A 154 -2.61 20.29 -0.21
C GLU A 154 -1.09 20.21 -0.10
N HIS A 155 -0.47 19.29 -0.84
CA HIS A 155 0.98 19.04 -0.76
C HIS A 155 1.77 19.62 -1.94
N GLY A 156 1.14 20.31 -2.86
CA GLY A 156 1.78 20.90 -4.04
C GLY A 156 2.47 19.86 -4.93
N ILE A 157 1.82 18.70 -5.12
CA ILE A 157 2.41 17.56 -5.84
C ILE A 157 2.41 17.81 -7.33
N LYS A 158 3.54 17.50 -7.98
CA LYS A 158 3.73 17.64 -9.43
C LYS A 158 3.53 16.32 -10.14
N VAL A 159 3.08 16.38 -11.40
CA VAL A 159 2.90 15.22 -12.27
C VAL A 159 4.18 14.36 -12.36
N SER A 160 5.35 14.99 -12.41
CA SER A 160 6.65 14.27 -12.46
C SER A 160 6.89 13.39 -11.23
N GLN A 161 6.44 13.81 -10.04
CA GLN A 161 6.54 13.02 -8.81
C GLN A 161 5.58 11.83 -8.85
N VAL A 162 4.33 12.04 -9.33
CA VAL A 162 3.33 10.97 -9.46
C VAL A 162 3.80 9.93 -10.47
N LEU A 163 4.28 10.35 -11.64
CA LEU A 163 4.82 9.43 -12.65
C LEU A 163 6.02 8.63 -12.13
N LYS A 164 6.95 9.30 -11.42
CA LYS A 164 8.11 8.64 -10.81
C LYS A 164 7.71 7.57 -9.79
N ARG A 165 6.74 7.88 -8.89
CA ARG A 165 6.23 6.91 -7.90
C ARG A 165 5.63 5.67 -8.56
N ASN A 166 4.95 5.87 -9.69
CA ASN A 166 4.21 4.83 -10.39
C ASN A 166 5.00 4.17 -11.53
N ALA A 167 6.28 4.51 -11.72
CA ALA A 167 7.07 4.09 -12.89
C ALA A 167 7.16 2.56 -13.08
N ARG A 168 7.05 1.77 -12.00
CA ARG A 168 7.12 0.30 -12.06
C ARG A 168 5.76 -0.40 -12.11
N VAL A 169 4.65 0.32 -12.16
CA VAL A 169 3.29 -0.29 -12.21
C VAL A 169 3.13 -1.20 -13.42
N HIS A 170 3.72 -0.84 -14.57
CA HIS A 170 3.69 -1.66 -15.78
C HIS A 170 4.31 -3.07 -15.61
N GLU A 171 5.23 -3.25 -14.64
CA GLU A 171 5.86 -4.56 -14.38
C GLU A 171 4.87 -5.58 -13.84
N GLY A 172 3.81 -5.17 -13.16
CA GLY A 172 2.79 -6.06 -12.61
C GLY A 172 1.48 -6.05 -13.43
N SER A 173 1.17 -4.93 -14.12
CA SER A 173 0.01 -4.82 -15.01
C SER A 173 0.21 -3.70 -16.03
N GLU A 174 0.37 -4.05 -17.29
CA GLU A 174 0.43 -3.06 -18.38
C GLU A 174 -0.91 -2.35 -18.56
N GLU A 175 -2.01 -3.09 -18.51
CA GLU A 175 -3.36 -2.54 -18.73
C GLU A 175 -3.77 -1.56 -17.62
N LEU A 176 -3.53 -1.91 -16.35
CA LEU A 176 -3.79 -0.98 -15.24
C LEU A 176 -2.84 0.23 -15.27
N TRP A 177 -1.63 0.06 -15.80
CA TRP A 177 -0.71 1.18 -16.02
C TRP A 177 -1.20 2.15 -17.10
N GLU A 178 -1.72 1.63 -18.21
CA GLU A 178 -2.32 2.48 -19.26
C GLU A 178 -3.51 3.27 -18.72
N TYR A 179 -4.37 2.62 -17.94
CA TYR A 179 -5.48 3.29 -17.24
C TYR A 179 -4.98 4.37 -16.28
N ALA A 180 -3.99 4.05 -15.42
CA ALA A 180 -3.41 4.99 -14.47
C ALA A 180 -2.79 6.22 -15.16
N ARG A 181 -2.09 6.03 -16.29
CA ARG A 181 -1.53 7.13 -17.07
C ARG A 181 -2.60 8.04 -17.65
N ALA A 182 -3.66 7.47 -18.19
CA ALA A 182 -4.79 8.25 -18.71
C ALA A 182 -5.48 9.06 -17.59
N LEU A 183 -5.64 8.46 -16.41
CA LEU A 183 -6.17 9.11 -15.22
C LEU A 183 -5.28 10.27 -14.76
N ILE A 184 -3.96 10.06 -14.68
CA ILE A 184 -2.99 11.11 -14.32
C ILE A 184 -3.07 12.27 -15.32
N GLN A 185 -3.06 11.98 -16.63
CA GLN A 185 -3.12 13.01 -17.66
C GLN A 185 -4.42 13.82 -17.58
N ARG A 186 -5.57 13.17 -17.35
CA ARG A 186 -6.85 13.85 -17.16
C ARG A 186 -6.78 14.85 -15.98
N ASN A 187 -6.21 14.44 -14.86
CA ASN A 187 -6.08 15.32 -13.69
C ASN A 187 -5.12 16.50 -13.93
N VAL A 188 -4.13 16.36 -14.81
CA VAL A 188 -3.31 17.49 -15.29
C VAL A 188 -4.14 18.43 -16.15
N ASP A 189 -4.88 17.89 -17.12
CA ASP A 189 -5.70 18.68 -18.07
C ASP A 189 -6.82 19.44 -17.34
N GLU A 190 -7.37 18.89 -16.26
CA GLU A 190 -8.39 19.48 -15.41
C GLU A 190 -7.82 20.44 -14.34
N GLY A 191 -6.49 20.48 -14.17
CA GLY A 191 -5.81 21.36 -13.23
C GLY A 191 -5.79 20.86 -11.78
N HIS A 192 -6.13 19.59 -11.54
CA HIS A 192 -6.10 18.95 -10.23
C HIS A 192 -4.69 18.49 -9.83
N LEU A 193 -3.79 18.38 -10.78
CA LEU A 193 -2.40 17.99 -10.59
C LEU A 193 -1.48 18.99 -11.31
N ILE A 194 -0.49 19.50 -10.58
CA ILE A 194 0.44 20.53 -11.10
C ILE A 194 1.29 19.95 -12.22
N ASP A 195 1.24 20.59 -13.40
CA ASP A 195 2.14 20.31 -14.51
C ASP A 195 3.55 20.83 -14.19
N GLY A 196 4.61 19.99 -14.39
CA GLY A 196 5.99 20.40 -14.14
C GLY A 196 6.93 19.33 -13.60
#